data_d60cd6fe0bd0a391c87da25e261dac74
#
_entry.id   d60cd6fe0bd0a391c87da25e261dac74
#
_cell.length_a   1.000
_cell.length_b   1.000
_cell.length_c   1.000
_cell.angle_alpha   90.00
_cell.angle_beta   90.00
_cell.angle_gamma   90.00
#
_symmetry.space_group_name_H-M   'P 1'
#
loop_
_entity.id
_entity.type
_entity.pdbx_description
1 polymer ?
#
loop_
_entity_poly.entity_id
_entity_poly.type
_entity_poly.pdbx_seq_one_letter_code
_entity_poly.pdbx_strand_id
1 'polypeptide(L)'
;MSLLAVVGWDPVLTGYLAVLLAVVILCGSVYLLLATNIGVRLGFLVAWTGFWGWNLLMGTIWWVFGIGWVGNGPSWQVTHVSTNPEAVPIEKVQEIGNEGVNVAPGGNWEVVIEPDARSAADSAVICRDGDPRSLETVNTCLFAAASDYQVHRVLKTGGERYRLFGIPDNPVTQYLIPGRGRPHYAAVQLQPYKPNLEVDPNVFGDDGKVFLPVAELDASAPLYTVIMVRDQGNLRLRPALVAILSGVLFGLGCYHLHRRDQAVWAVREAAGK
;
A
#
# COMPACT_ATOMS: atom_id res chain seq x y z
N MET A 1 23.22 -25.54 -27.18
CA MET A 1 22.39 -24.48 -26.56
C MET A 1 21.19 -25.16 -25.91
N SER A 2 21.07 -25.15 -24.58
CA SER A 2 19.98 -25.87 -23.88
C SER A 2 18.68 -25.07 -24.04
N LEU A 3 17.62 -25.76 -24.43
CA LEU A 3 16.25 -25.22 -24.53
C LEU A 3 15.77 -24.47 -23.27
N LEU A 4 16.39 -24.73 -22.11
CA LEU A 4 16.11 -24.07 -20.84
C LEU A 4 16.59 -22.62 -20.76
N ALA A 5 17.50 -22.18 -21.65
CA ALA A 5 18.01 -20.80 -21.66
C ALA A 5 17.07 -19.82 -22.38
N VAL A 6 15.99 -20.29 -23.03
CA VAL A 6 15.08 -19.47 -23.83
C VAL A 6 13.82 -19.08 -23.07
N VAL A 7 13.51 -19.75 -21.96
CA VAL A 7 12.35 -19.40 -21.11
C VAL A 7 12.81 -18.35 -20.09
N GLY A 8 12.68 -17.09 -20.46
CA GLY A 8 12.81 -15.97 -19.51
C GLY A 8 11.68 -16.03 -18.49
N TRP A 9 11.93 -16.72 -17.38
CA TRP A 9 10.94 -16.82 -16.29
C TRP A 9 10.85 -15.48 -15.58
N ASP A 10 9.65 -14.94 -15.50
CA ASP A 10 9.38 -13.79 -14.64
C ASP A 10 9.82 -14.13 -13.21
N PRO A 11 10.67 -13.29 -12.57
CA PRO A 11 11.15 -13.52 -11.20
C PRO A 11 10.00 -13.71 -10.18
N VAL A 12 8.89 -13.02 -10.38
CA VAL A 12 7.71 -13.14 -9.52
C VAL A 12 7.06 -14.50 -9.67
N LEU A 13 6.88 -14.98 -10.90
CA LEU A 13 6.32 -16.30 -11.17
C LEU A 13 7.21 -17.41 -10.62
N THR A 14 8.52 -17.28 -10.81
CA THR A 14 9.51 -18.22 -10.27
C THR A 14 9.46 -18.28 -8.74
N GLY A 15 9.30 -17.14 -8.07
CA GLY A 15 9.15 -17.08 -6.61
C GLY A 15 7.91 -17.82 -6.12
N TYR A 16 6.76 -17.61 -6.75
CA TYR A 16 5.52 -18.33 -6.39
C TYR A 16 5.64 -19.83 -6.60
N LEU A 17 6.21 -20.28 -7.72
CA LEU A 17 6.42 -21.69 -8.01
C LEU A 17 7.37 -22.36 -7.01
N ALA A 18 8.46 -21.69 -6.64
CA ALA A 18 9.41 -22.18 -5.66
C ALA A 18 8.74 -22.37 -4.27
N VAL A 19 7.95 -21.40 -3.83
CA VAL A 19 7.21 -21.50 -2.56
C VAL A 19 6.18 -22.64 -2.61
N LEU A 20 5.41 -22.74 -3.69
CA LEU A 20 4.42 -23.78 -3.86
C LEU A 20 5.08 -25.16 -3.83
N LEU A 21 6.17 -25.35 -4.56
CA LEU A 21 6.92 -26.62 -4.58
C LEU A 21 7.48 -26.96 -3.20
N ALA A 22 8.05 -25.97 -2.50
CA ALA A 22 8.58 -26.17 -1.14
C ALA A 22 7.47 -26.63 -0.17
N VAL A 23 6.28 -26.01 -0.23
CA VAL A 23 5.12 -26.39 0.59
C VAL A 23 4.67 -27.82 0.26
N VAL A 24 4.55 -28.17 -1.03
CA VAL A 24 4.14 -29.52 -1.44
C VAL A 24 5.12 -30.57 -0.96
N ILE A 25 6.43 -30.34 -1.10
CA ILE A 25 7.47 -31.28 -0.65
C ILE A 25 7.44 -31.40 0.87
N LEU A 26 7.42 -30.30 1.60
CA LEU A 26 7.43 -30.29 3.06
C LEU A 26 6.17 -30.97 3.64
N CYS A 27 4.99 -30.49 3.24
CA CYS A 27 3.72 -31.04 3.73
C CYS A 27 3.50 -32.47 3.26
N GLY A 28 3.91 -32.80 2.04
CA GLY A 28 3.85 -34.17 1.51
C GLY A 28 4.74 -35.12 2.28
N SER A 29 5.98 -34.75 2.62
CA SER A 29 6.88 -35.59 3.42
C SER A 29 6.36 -35.80 4.83
N VAL A 30 5.85 -34.79 5.50
CA VAL A 30 5.22 -34.91 6.84
C VAL A 30 3.99 -35.80 6.75
N TYR A 31 3.15 -35.64 5.75
CA TYR A 31 1.99 -36.52 5.54
C TYR A 31 2.40 -37.99 5.34
N LEU A 32 3.38 -38.27 4.49
CA LEU A 32 3.86 -39.64 4.24
C LEU A 32 4.39 -40.27 5.54
N LEU A 33 5.16 -39.52 6.32
CA LEU A 33 5.69 -39.98 7.60
C LEU A 33 4.55 -40.29 8.59
N LEU A 34 3.53 -39.47 8.66
CA LEU A 34 2.37 -39.72 9.52
C LEU A 34 1.52 -40.90 9.00
N ALA A 35 1.30 -40.96 7.68
CA ALA A 35 0.51 -42.03 7.06
C ALA A 35 1.10 -43.43 7.30
N THR A 36 2.44 -43.55 7.29
CA THR A 36 3.12 -44.81 7.57
C THR A 36 3.05 -45.22 9.05
N ASN A 37 3.05 -44.27 9.98
CA ASN A 37 3.06 -44.55 11.42
C ASN A 37 1.67 -44.74 12.04
N ILE A 38 0.68 -43.92 11.63
CA ILE A 38 -0.66 -43.87 12.26
C ILE A 38 -1.80 -44.20 11.29
N GLY A 39 -1.46 -44.58 10.06
CA GLY A 39 -2.41 -44.87 8.99
C GLY A 39 -2.86 -43.66 8.18
N VAL A 40 -3.21 -43.90 6.91
CA VAL A 40 -3.46 -42.89 5.89
C VAL A 40 -4.49 -41.85 6.32
N ARG A 41 -5.65 -42.28 6.80
CA ARG A 41 -6.76 -41.38 7.16
C ARG A 41 -6.43 -40.45 8.35
N LEU A 42 -5.84 -41.04 9.42
CA LEU A 42 -5.45 -40.24 10.58
C LEU A 42 -4.25 -39.38 10.28
N GLY A 43 -3.26 -39.93 9.57
CA GLY A 43 -2.09 -39.17 9.13
C GLY A 43 -2.46 -37.92 8.33
N PHE A 44 -3.42 -38.05 7.40
CA PHE A 44 -3.93 -36.88 6.64
C PHE A 44 -4.59 -35.85 7.57
N LEU A 45 -5.47 -36.29 8.48
CA LEU A 45 -6.20 -35.38 9.35
C LEU A 45 -5.27 -34.62 10.32
N VAL A 46 -4.26 -35.29 10.84
CA VAL A 46 -3.24 -34.68 11.72
C VAL A 46 -2.36 -33.71 10.94
N ALA A 47 -1.89 -34.09 9.74
CA ALA A 47 -1.10 -33.22 8.87
C ALA A 47 -1.89 -31.99 8.46
N TRP A 48 -3.16 -32.15 8.08
CA TRP A 48 -4.07 -31.05 7.74
C TRP A 48 -4.24 -30.09 8.91
N THR A 49 -4.56 -30.61 10.10
CA THR A 49 -4.77 -29.79 11.29
C THR A 49 -3.48 -29.07 11.69
N GLY A 50 -2.35 -29.74 11.67
CA GLY A 50 -1.04 -29.13 11.94
C GLY A 50 -0.68 -28.03 10.96
N PHE A 51 -0.92 -28.25 9.65
CA PHE A 51 -0.68 -27.26 8.60
C PHE A 51 -1.50 -25.97 8.82
N TRP A 52 -2.80 -26.11 9.08
CA TRP A 52 -3.66 -24.95 9.31
C TRP A 52 -3.40 -24.28 10.66
N GLY A 53 -3.00 -25.05 11.69
CA GLY A 53 -2.54 -24.48 12.96
C GLY A 53 -1.27 -23.63 12.80
N TRP A 54 -0.33 -24.09 12.00
CA TRP A 54 0.86 -23.31 11.65
C TRP A 54 0.52 -22.04 10.87
N ASN A 55 -0.36 -22.14 9.85
CA ASN A 55 -0.79 -20.96 9.08
C ASN A 55 -1.57 -19.96 9.94
N LEU A 56 -2.37 -20.44 10.91
CA LEU A 56 -3.05 -19.57 11.89
C LEU A 56 -2.02 -18.77 12.71
N LEU A 57 -0.99 -19.46 13.23
CA LEU A 57 0.07 -18.79 13.99
C LEU A 57 0.79 -17.75 13.12
N MET A 58 1.22 -18.13 11.92
CA MET A 58 1.91 -17.21 11.00
C MET A 58 1.01 -16.04 10.57
N GLY A 59 -0.23 -16.32 10.18
CA GLY A 59 -1.20 -15.29 9.81
C GLY A 59 -1.46 -14.31 10.96
N THR A 60 -1.53 -14.81 12.20
CA THR A 60 -1.70 -13.94 13.38
C THR A 60 -0.48 -13.06 13.62
N ILE A 61 0.74 -13.62 13.52
CA ILE A 61 1.98 -12.84 13.64
C ILE A 61 2.03 -11.77 12.53
N TRP A 62 1.74 -12.13 11.29
CA TRP A 62 1.74 -11.18 10.17
C TRP A 62 0.68 -10.08 10.37
N TRP A 63 -0.49 -10.43 10.89
CA TRP A 63 -1.56 -9.45 11.16
C TRP A 63 -1.16 -8.47 12.25
N VAL A 64 -0.60 -8.95 13.36
CA VAL A 64 -0.19 -8.10 14.49
C VAL A 64 0.96 -7.18 14.11
N PHE A 65 2.01 -7.73 13.49
CA PHE A 65 3.23 -6.98 13.18
C PHE A 65 3.20 -6.26 11.82
N GLY A 66 2.22 -6.55 10.95
CA GLY A 66 2.15 -5.96 9.61
C GLY A 66 3.30 -6.38 8.69
N ILE A 67 3.69 -7.64 8.75
CA ILE A 67 4.78 -8.25 7.96
C ILE A 67 4.24 -9.40 7.10
N GLY A 68 5.09 -10.03 6.30
CA GLY A 68 4.73 -11.18 5.46
C GLY A 68 3.88 -10.81 4.25
N TRP A 69 2.80 -11.53 4.00
CA TRP A 69 1.90 -11.26 2.87
C TRP A 69 0.96 -10.10 3.19
N VAL A 70 1.51 -8.90 3.21
CA VAL A 70 0.79 -7.65 3.51
C VAL A 70 0.05 -7.09 2.30
N GLY A 71 -0.93 -6.24 2.57
CA GLY A 71 -1.59 -5.41 1.57
C GLY A 71 -0.79 -4.14 1.25
N ASN A 72 -1.43 -3.22 0.55
CA ASN A 72 -0.81 -1.94 0.23
C ASN A 72 -0.66 -1.09 1.49
N GLY A 73 0.50 -0.46 1.64
CA GLY A 73 0.75 0.52 2.68
C GLY A 73 -0.04 1.82 2.46
N PRO A 74 -0.04 2.70 3.46
CA PRO A 74 -0.64 4.02 3.31
C PRO A 74 0.14 4.83 2.25
N SER A 75 -0.60 5.52 1.37
CA SER A 75 -0.04 6.33 0.30
C SER A 75 -0.85 7.62 0.10
N TRP A 76 -0.23 8.62 -0.50
CA TRP A 76 -0.92 9.82 -0.93
C TRP A 76 -1.43 9.65 -2.36
N GLN A 77 -2.69 9.93 -2.59
CA GLN A 77 -3.30 9.92 -3.91
C GLN A 77 -3.60 11.34 -4.34
N VAL A 78 -3.02 11.78 -5.45
CA VAL A 78 -3.28 13.09 -6.01
C VAL A 78 -4.68 13.14 -6.58
N THR A 79 -5.43 14.14 -6.15
CA THR A 79 -6.83 14.31 -6.54
C THR A 79 -7.00 15.48 -7.50
N HIS A 80 -6.24 16.55 -7.28
CA HIS A 80 -6.35 17.76 -8.09
C HIS A 80 -5.06 18.56 -8.05
N VAL A 81 -4.79 19.24 -9.17
CA VAL A 81 -3.73 20.26 -9.27
C VAL A 81 -4.38 21.60 -9.60
N SER A 82 -4.15 22.59 -8.76
CA SER A 82 -4.75 23.92 -8.90
C SER A 82 -3.67 25.00 -8.98
N THR A 83 -3.90 25.97 -9.84
CA THR A 83 -3.09 27.21 -9.91
C THR A 83 -3.59 28.29 -8.95
N ASN A 84 -4.72 28.09 -8.28
CA ASN A 84 -5.22 29.01 -7.27
C ASN A 84 -4.76 28.59 -5.88
N PRO A 85 -3.86 29.33 -5.22
CA PRO A 85 -3.33 28.96 -3.90
C PRO A 85 -4.34 29.17 -2.76
N GLU A 86 -5.38 29.97 -2.98
CA GLU A 86 -6.34 30.37 -1.94
C GLU A 86 -7.57 29.47 -1.86
N ALA A 87 -7.95 28.86 -2.96
CA ALA A 87 -9.15 28.05 -3.04
C ALA A 87 -8.88 26.67 -3.63
N VAL A 88 -9.40 25.66 -2.97
CA VAL A 88 -9.46 24.29 -3.48
C VAL A 88 -10.86 24.08 -4.06
N PRO A 89 -11.02 23.56 -5.28
CA PRO A 89 -12.34 23.30 -5.84
C PRO A 89 -13.15 22.38 -4.94
N ILE A 90 -14.24 22.90 -4.40
CA ILE A 90 -15.11 22.20 -3.44
C ILE A 90 -15.63 20.87 -4.03
N GLU A 91 -15.96 20.87 -5.32
CA GLU A 91 -16.47 19.69 -6.03
C GLU A 91 -15.48 18.53 -5.99
N LYS A 92 -14.20 18.81 -6.22
CA LYS A 92 -13.15 17.78 -6.19
C LYS A 92 -12.88 17.24 -4.78
N VAL A 93 -13.06 18.08 -3.77
CA VAL A 93 -12.92 17.67 -2.37
C VAL A 93 -14.16 16.92 -1.90
N GLN A 94 -15.35 17.30 -2.36
CA GLN A 94 -16.61 16.65 -2.04
C GLN A 94 -16.71 15.23 -2.61
N GLU A 95 -16.18 14.96 -3.79
CA GLU A 95 -16.09 13.60 -4.35
C GLU A 95 -15.36 12.63 -3.42
N ILE A 96 -14.47 13.15 -2.55
CA ILE A 96 -13.61 12.35 -1.69
C ILE A 96 -14.13 12.26 -0.25
N GLY A 97 -14.98 13.16 0.19
CA GLY A 97 -15.48 13.05 1.54
C GLY A 97 -15.95 14.30 2.25
N ASN A 98 -16.55 15.26 1.58
CA ASN A 98 -17.56 16.13 2.17
C ASN A 98 -17.17 17.48 2.77
N GLU A 99 -16.02 18.07 2.53
CA GLU A 99 -15.81 19.44 3.03
C GLU A 99 -15.03 20.30 2.05
N GLY A 100 -15.55 21.48 1.75
CA GLY A 100 -14.81 22.55 1.10
C GLY A 100 -13.66 23.00 1.99
N VAL A 101 -12.46 23.06 1.46
CA VAL A 101 -11.26 23.33 2.21
C VAL A 101 -10.58 24.56 1.68
N ASN A 102 -10.37 25.54 2.52
CA ASN A 102 -9.61 26.73 2.19
C ASN A 102 -8.14 26.51 2.51
N VAL A 103 -7.26 26.67 1.53
CA VAL A 103 -5.81 26.53 1.67
C VAL A 103 -5.16 27.82 2.16
N ALA A 104 -5.94 28.91 2.31
CA ALA A 104 -5.43 30.20 2.77
C ALA A 104 -4.94 30.15 4.23
N PRO A 105 -3.98 31.00 4.59
CA PRO A 105 -3.55 31.16 5.98
C PRO A 105 -4.75 31.55 6.85
N GLY A 106 -5.07 30.72 7.84
CA GLY A 106 -6.22 30.92 8.73
C GLY A 106 -7.34 29.90 8.60
N GLY A 107 -7.28 28.98 7.60
CA GLY A 107 -8.13 27.79 7.57
C GLY A 107 -7.65 26.71 8.55
N ASN A 108 -8.35 25.56 8.56
CA ASN A 108 -7.98 24.40 9.40
C ASN A 108 -6.73 23.64 8.87
N TRP A 109 -5.87 24.32 8.15
CA TRP A 109 -4.66 23.78 7.56
C TRP A 109 -3.43 24.09 8.41
N GLU A 110 -2.66 23.04 8.70
CA GLU A 110 -1.39 23.16 9.42
C GLU A 110 -0.22 23.02 8.45
N VAL A 111 0.81 23.85 8.60
CA VAL A 111 2.05 23.70 7.86
C VAL A 111 2.86 22.58 8.49
N VAL A 112 3.25 21.61 7.68
CA VAL A 112 3.97 20.40 8.14
C VAL A 112 5.15 20.07 7.24
N ILE A 113 6.05 19.25 7.76
CA ILE A 113 7.11 18.61 6.97
C ILE A 113 6.67 17.17 6.73
N GLU A 114 6.17 16.88 5.54
CA GLU A 114 5.66 15.56 5.16
C GLU A 114 6.37 15.08 3.88
N PRO A 115 7.49 14.35 4.00
CA PRO A 115 8.30 13.93 2.86
C PRO A 115 7.52 13.04 1.87
N ASP A 116 6.64 12.17 2.39
CA ASP A 116 5.81 11.27 1.58
C ASP A 116 4.83 12.06 0.70
N ALA A 117 4.22 13.13 1.24
CA ALA A 117 3.32 14.00 0.49
C ALA A 117 4.07 14.77 -0.61
N ARG A 118 5.27 15.26 -0.30
CA ARG A 118 6.14 15.88 -1.29
C ARG A 118 6.48 14.91 -2.41
N SER A 119 6.96 13.73 -2.09
CA SER A 119 7.29 12.70 -3.07
C SER A 119 6.10 12.31 -3.95
N ALA A 120 4.90 12.24 -3.38
CA ALA A 120 3.68 11.99 -4.14
C ALA A 120 3.33 13.15 -5.08
N ALA A 121 3.48 14.40 -4.63
CA ALA A 121 3.29 15.59 -5.47
C ALA A 121 4.30 15.60 -6.62
N ASP A 122 5.59 15.37 -6.34
CA ASP A 122 6.66 15.30 -7.35
C ASP A 122 6.31 14.26 -8.42
N SER A 123 5.87 13.07 -8.01
CA SER A 123 5.49 12.00 -8.93
C SER A 123 4.28 12.32 -9.81
N ALA A 124 3.42 13.24 -9.37
CA ALA A 124 2.22 13.64 -10.10
C ALA A 124 2.49 14.77 -11.12
N VAL A 125 3.39 15.71 -10.80
CA VAL A 125 3.62 16.89 -11.62
C VAL A 125 4.82 16.76 -12.54
N ILE A 126 5.74 15.83 -12.27
CA ILE A 126 6.91 15.57 -13.12
C ILE A 126 6.55 14.52 -14.16
N CYS A 127 6.72 14.84 -15.42
CA CYS A 127 6.52 13.92 -16.52
C CYS A 127 7.77 13.89 -17.41
N ARG A 128 8.10 12.69 -17.89
CA ARG A 128 9.13 12.52 -18.91
C ARG A 128 8.53 12.69 -20.30
N ASP A 129 9.37 12.95 -21.27
CA ASP A 129 8.96 13.02 -22.69
C ASP A 129 8.23 11.73 -23.10
N GLY A 130 7.03 11.88 -23.66
CA GLY A 130 6.18 10.75 -24.06
C GLY A 130 5.33 10.14 -22.95
N ASP A 131 5.26 10.74 -21.77
CA ASP A 131 4.34 10.29 -20.72
C ASP A 131 2.89 10.43 -21.18
N PRO A 132 2.07 9.38 -21.14
CA PRO A 132 0.67 9.42 -21.59
C PRO A 132 -0.19 10.43 -20.83
N ARG A 133 0.17 10.77 -19.61
CA ARG A 133 -0.54 11.79 -18.79
C ARG A 133 -0.50 13.20 -19.42
N SER A 134 0.51 13.47 -20.24
CA SER A 134 0.59 14.75 -20.98
C SER A 134 -0.52 14.92 -22.02
N LEU A 135 -1.15 13.84 -22.44
CA LEU A 135 -2.24 13.79 -23.43
C LEU A 135 -3.64 13.76 -22.80
N GLU A 136 -3.73 13.67 -21.48
CA GLU A 136 -5.00 13.63 -20.78
C GLU A 136 -5.66 15.02 -20.74
N THR A 137 -6.99 15.04 -20.65
CA THR A 137 -7.80 16.28 -20.60
C THR A 137 -7.45 17.14 -19.39
N VAL A 138 -7.00 16.52 -18.30
CA VAL A 138 -6.42 17.17 -17.12
C VAL A 138 -4.92 16.91 -17.12
N ASN A 139 -4.19 17.76 -17.83
CA ASN A 139 -2.73 17.65 -17.89
C ASN A 139 -2.12 18.02 -16.52
N THR A 140 -1.60 17.04 -15.80
CA THR A 140 -0.90 17.24 -14.54
C THR A 140 0.62 17.37 -14.74
N CYS A 141 1.12 17.20 -15.96
CA CYS A 141 2.51 17.32 -16.34
C CYS A 141 2.94 18.80 -16.38
N LEU A 142 3.37 19.32 -15.26
CA LEU A 142 3.76 20.73 -15.14
C LEU A 142 5.27 20.95 -15.30
N PHE A 143 6.08 19.98 -14.93
CA PHE A 143 7.54 20.08 -14.86
C PHE A 143 8.22 18.87 -15.50
N ALA A 144 9.43 19.08 -16.03
CA ALA A 144 10.27 18.01 -16.57
C ALA A 144 11.14 17.35 -15.49
N ALA A 145 11.52 18.14 -14.47
CA ALA A 145 12.38 17.66 -13.38
C ALA A 145 12.04 18.33 -12.05
N ALA A 146 12.45 17.71 -10.95
CA ALA A 146 12.30 18.27 -9.60
C ALA A 146 13.17 19.52 -9.35
N SER A 147 14.10 19.80 -10.25
CA SER A 147 14.92 21.03 -10.24
C SER A 147 14.20 22.26 -10.80
N ASP A 148 13.03 22.09 -11.42
CA ASP A 148 12.34 23.16 -12.14
C ASP A 148 11.46 24.00 -11.21
N TYR A 149 11.29 23.58 -9.96
CA TYR A 149 10.46 24.26 -8.97
C TYR A 149 11.00 24.09 -7.54
N GLN A 150 10.52 24.93 -6.66
CA GLN A 150 10.73 24.81 -5.22
C GLN A 150 9.39 24.50 -4.53
N VAL A 151 9.44 23.58 -3.55
CA VAL A 151 8.30 23.39 -2.65
C VAL A 151 8.23 24.57 -1.69
N HIS A 152 7.19 25.38 -1.82
CA HIS A 152 6.98 26.55 -0.98
C HIS A 152 6.54 26.16 0.43
N ARG A 153 5.53 25.31 0.52
CA ARG A 153 5.03 24.75 1.79
C ARG A 153 4.20 23.50 1.57
N VAL A 154 4.13 22.67 2.61
CA VAL A 154 3.23 21.52 2.69
C VAL A 154 2.22 21.79 3.79
N LEU A 155 0.96 21.67 3.45
CA LEU A 155 -0.17 21.90 4.34
C LEU A 155 -0.92 20.60 4.53
N LYS A 156 -1.45 20.35 5.73
CA LYS A 156 -2.31 19.20 5.99
C LYS A 156 -3.54 19.60 6.79
N THR A 157 -4.61 18.82 6.64
CA THR A 157 -5.82 18.91 7.45
C THR A 157 -6.48 17.56 7.63
N GLY A 158 -7.21 17.36 8.70
CA GLY A 158 -7.87 16.08 9.03
C GLY A 158 -6.90 15.05 9.61
N GLY A 159 -7.11 13.80 9.33
CA GLY A 159 -6.20 12.71 9.75
C GLY A 159 -6.75 11.77 10.81
N GLU A 160 -7.99 11.95 11.23
CA GLU A 160 -8.65 11.14 12.26
C GLU A 160 -9.54 10.01 11.69
N ARG A 161 -9.42 9.75 10.39
CA ARG A 161 -10.28 8.77 9.72
C ARG A 161 -9.91 7.34 10.06
N TYR A 162 -10.85 6.64 10.64
CA TYR A 162 -10.70 5.25 11.02
C TYR A 162 -11.13 4.30 9.89
N ARG A 163 -10.33 3.26 9.60
CA ARG A 163 -10.71 2.16 8.70
C ARG A 163 -10.74 0.84 9.46
N LEU A 164 -11.90 0.19 9.46
CA LEU A 164 -12.06 -1.12 10.07
C LEU A 164 -11.25 -2.16 9.28
N PHE A 165 -10.22 -2.74 9.91
CA PHE A 165 -9.33 -3.74 9.30
C PHE A 165 -8.70 -3.35 7.95
N GLY A 166 -8.63 -2.04 7.64
CA GLY A 166 -8.14 -1.58 6.33
C GLY A 166 -9.11 -1.80 5.16
N ILE A 167 -10.38 -2.10 5.44
CA ILE A 167 -11.40 -2.25 4.40
C ILE A 167 -11.68 -0.87 3.78
N PRO A 168 -11.69 -0.75 2.44
CA PRO A 168 -12.04 0.50 1.77
C PRO A 168 -13.41 1.01 2.17
N ASP A 169 -13.60 2.31 2.07
CA ASP A 169 -14.88 2.94 2.37
C ASP A 169 -15.97 2.42 1.44
N ASN A 170 -17.00 1.87 2.03
CA ASN A 170 -18.19 1.40 1.37
C ASN A 170 -19.42 1.66 2.26
N PRO A 171 -20.66 1.61 1.73
CA PRO A 171 -21.88 1.89 2.50
C PRO A 171 -22.00 1.04 3.78
N VAL A 172 -21.54 -0.22 3.73
CA VAL A 172 -21.60 -1.13 4.89
C VAL A 172 -20.65 -0.68 6.00
N THR A 173 -19.41 -0.35 5.65
CA THR A 173 -18.45 0.14 6.65
C THR A 173 -18.80 1.52 7.15
N GLN A 174 -19.51 2.34 6.36
CA GLN A 174 -20.07 3.62 6.80
C GLN A 174 -21.17 3.44 7.83
N TYR A 175 -22.00 2.44 7.65
CA TYR A 175 -23.05 2.09 8.60
C TYR A 175 -22.50 1.53 9.92
N LEU A 176 -21.49 0.64 9.84
CA LEU A 176 -20.91 -0.01 11.01
C LEU A 176 -20.07 0.92 11.89
N ILE A 177 -19.47 1.97 11.31
CA ILE A 177 -18.64 2.94 12.04
C ILE A 177 -19.11 4.35 11.69
N PRO A 178 -20.23 4.80 12.23
CA PRO A 178 -20.63 6.20 12.09
C PRO A 178 -19.61 7.10 12.83
N GLY A 179 -19.22 8.21 12.21
CA GLY A 179 -18.31 9.18 12.84
C GLY A 179 -16.83 8.85 12.70
N ARG A 180 -16.41 8.28 11.57
CA ARG A 180 -15.02 7.89 11.28
C ARG A 180 -13.99 9.00 11.26
N GLY A 181 -14.36 10.21 11.54
CA GLY A 181 -13.47 11.35 11.42
C GLY A 181 -13.30 11.84 9.98
N ARG A 182 -12.58 12.92 9.84
CA ARG A 182 -12.32 13.59 8.55
C ARG A 182 -11.25 12.88 7.75
N PRO A 183 -11.36 12.85 6.41
CA PRO A 183 -10.27 12.38 5.57
C PRO A 183 -9.00 13.20 5.85
N HIS A 184 -7.86 12.56 5.68
CA HIS A 184 -6.58 13.22 5.79
C HIS A 184 -6.20 13.79 4.42
N TYR A 185 -6.18 15.11 4.29
CA TYR A 185 -5.77 15.83 3.11
C TYR A 185 -4.39 16.44 3.29
N ALA A 186 -3.64 16.50 2.19
CA ALA A 186 -2.44 17.33 2.08
C ALA A 186 -2.54 18.22 0.85
N ALA A 187 -1.95 19.41 0.96
CA ALA A 187 -1.78 20.33 -0.15
C ALA A 187 -0.31 20.74 -0.20
N VAL A 188 0.34 20.42 -1.32
CA VAL A 188 1.74 20.80 -1.58
C VAL A 188 1.75 21.97 -2.54
N GLN A 189 2.34 23.09 -2.12
CA GLN A 189 2.47 24.28 -2.95
C GLN A 189 3.84 24.33 -3.58
N LEU A 190 3.85 24.47 -4.91
CA LEU A 190 5.02 24.43 -5.77
C LEU A 190 5.17 25.77 -6.47
N GLN A 191 6.35 26.36 -6.40
CA GLN A 191 6.68 27.59 -7.12
C GLN A 191 7.76 27.29 -8.15
N PRO A 192 7.52 27.56 -9.45
CA PRO A 192 8.51 27.30 -10.48
C PRO A 192 9.69 28.27 -10.36
N TYR A 193 10.84 27.82 -10.83
CA TYR A 193 11.96 28.70 -11.11
C TYR A 193 11.77 29.37 -12.46
N LYS A 194 12.41 30.52 -12.65
CA LYS A 194 12.46 31.22 -13.92
C LYS A 194 13.02 30.28 -15.01
N PRO A 195 12.35 30.15 -16.16
CA PRO A 195 12.90 29.41 -17.27
C PRO A 195 14.17 30.08 -17.77
N ASN A 196 15.17 29.29 -18.13
CA ASN A 196 16.40 29.72 -18.77
C ASN A 196 17.27 30.68 -17.96
N LEU A 197 17.96 30.15 -16.97
CA LEU A 197 19.26 30.70 -16.60
C LEU A 197 20.22 30.35 -17.75
N GLU A 198 20.46 31.32 -18.63
CA GLU A 198 21.49 31.18 -19.68
C GLU A 198 22.83 30.94 -18.98
N VAL A 199 23.34 29.74 -19.08
CA VAL A 199 24.68 29.39 -18.60
C VAL A 199 25.64 29.91 -19.69
N ASP A 200 26.35 31.01 -19.40
CA ASP A 200 27.41 31.43 -20.29
C ASP A 200 28.62 30.50 -20.12
N PRO A 201 28.96 29.70 -21.16
CA PRO A 201 30.04 28.75 -21.07
C PRO A 201 31.43 29.41 -20.92
N ASN A 202 31.51 30.72 -21.04
CA ASN A 202 32.76 31.49 -20.93
C ASN A 202 32.94 32.13 -19.55
N VAL A 203 31.95 32.06 -18.67
CA VAL A 203 32.05 32.56 -17.31
C VAL A 203 32.43 31.41 -16.37
N PHE A 204 33.60 31.52 -15.75
CA PHE A 204 34.10 30.53 -14.81
C PHE A 204 34.03 31.07 -13.39
N GLY A 205 33.69 30.19 -12.46
CA GLY A 205 33.77 30.46 -11.03
C GLY A 205 35.22 30.40 -10.51
N ASP A 206 35.43 30.77 -9.27
CA ASP A 206 36.72 30.76 -8.61
C ASP A 206 37.39 29.37 -8.57
N ASP A 207 36.59 28.31 -8.75
CA ASP A 207 37.01 26.91 -8.83
C ASP A 207 37.44 26.48 -10.25
N GLY A 208 37.43 27.38 -11.22
CA GLY A 208 37.74 27.12 -12.62
C GLY A 208 36.69 26.31 -13.40
N LYS A 209 35.51 26.12 -12.82
CA LYS A 209 34.36 25.50 -13.50
C LYS A 209 33.44 26.56 -14.06
N VAL A 210 32.64 26.19 -15.08
CA VAL A 210 31.61 27.07 -15.65
C VAL A 210 30.69 27.52 -14.52
N PHE A 211 30.49 28.85 -14.41
CA PHE A 211 29.62 29.43 -13.40
C PHE A 211 28.15 29.02 -13.70
N LEU A 212 27.56 28.32 -12.75
CA LEU A 212 26.13 27.99 -12.77
C LEU A 212 25.38 29.06 -11.95
N PRO A 213 24.56 29.88 -12.59
CA PRO A 213 23.79 30.90 -11.86
C PRO A 213 22.83 30.22 -10.86
N VAL A 214 22.62 30.87 -9.74
CA VAL A 214 21.68 30.38 -8.72
C VAL A 214 20.26 30.47 -9.29
N ALA A 215 19.50 29.36 -9.20
CA ALA A 215 18.12 29.33 -9.63
C ALA A 215 17.27 30.36 -8.87
N GLU A 216 16.60 31.25 -9.58
CA GLU A 216 15.72 32.26 -9.04
C GLU A 216 14.26 31.84 -9.19
N LEU A 217 13.47 32.02 -8.12
CA LEU A 217 12.04 31.75 -8.17
C LEU A 217 11.34 32.74 -9.12
N ASP A 218 10.42 32.24 -9.91
CA ASP A 218 9.57 33.06 -10.74
C ASP A 218 8.39 33.62 -9.93
N ALA A 219 8.52 34.86 -9.47
CA ALA A 219 7.45 35.53 -8.73
C ALA A 219 6.24 35.91 -9.63
N SER A 220 6.38 35.84 -10.95
CA SER A 220 5.29 36.12 -11.90
C SER A 220 4.51 34.87 -12.28
N ALA A 221 5.09 33.71 -12.08
CA ALA A 221 4.42 32.44 -12.35
C ALA A 221 3.36 32.09 -11.30
N PRO A 222 2.29 31.39 -11.69
CA PRO A 222 1.27 30.95 -10.74
C PRO A 222 1.85 29.97 -9.74
N LEU A 223 1.37 30.04 -8.50
CA LEU A 223 1.67 29.04 -7.47
C LEU A 223 0.80 27.80 -7.73
N TYR A 224 1.42 26.67 -8.01
CA TYR A 224 0.71 25.42 -8.22
C TYR A 224 0.42 24.72 -6.89
N THR A 225 -0.81 24.30 -6.68
CA THR A 225 -1.19 23.56 -5.47
C THR A 225 -1.63 22.15 -5.84
N VAL A 226 -0.90 21.16 -5.36
CA VAL A 226 -1.23 19.73 -5.53
C VAL A 226 -2.01 19.26 -4.31
N ILE A 227 -3.26 18.88 -4.53
CA ILE A 227 -4.18 18.42 -3.49
C ILE A 227 -4.21 16.88 -3.50
N MET A 228 -4.02 16.31 -2.34
CA MET A 228 -3.92 14.89 -2.15
C MET A 228 -4.79 14.43 -1.00
N VAL A 229 -5.26 13.18 -1.09
CA VAL A 229 -5.94 12.47 0.00
C VAL A 229 -5.09 11.30 0.46
N ARG A 230 -5.02 11.08 1.77
CA ARG A 230 -4.33 9.92 2.33
C ARG A 230 -5.17 8.67 2.14
N ASP A 231 -4.73 7.76 1.30
CA ASP A 231 -5.20 6.39 1.33
C ASP A 231 -4.45 5.64 2.44
N GLN A 232 -5.19 5.18 3.44
CA GLN A 232 -4.60 4.45 4.57
C GLN A 232 -4.15 3.04 4.18
N GLY A 233 -4.46 2.62 2.95
CA GLY A 233 -4.13 1.29 2.48
C GLY A 233 -4.91 0.18 3.19
N ASN A 234 -4.48 -1.04 2.96
CA ASN A 234 -5.09 -2.24 3.54
C ASN A 234 -4.04 -3.23 4.07
N LEU A 235 -2.93 -2.69 4.61
CA LEU A 235 -1.75 -3.44 5.02
C LEU A 235 -2.08 -4.73 5.79
N ARG A 236 -3.03 -4.66 6.71
CA ARG A 236 -3.39 -5.75 7.63
C ARG A 236 -4.52 -6.64 7.14
N LEU A 237 -5.20 -6.30 6.05
CA LEU A 237 -6.38 -7.04 5.59
C LEU A 237 -6.01 -8.46 5.13
N ARG A 238 -4.97 -8.59 4.29
CA ARG A 238 -4.55 -9.88 3.76
C ARG A 238 -4.09 -10.85 4.86
N PRO A 239 -3.21 -10.45 5.78
CA PRO A 239 -2.84 -11.30 6.92
C PRO A 239 -4.03 -11.68 7.80
N ALA A 240 -4.96 -10.75 8.05
CA ALA A 240 -6.17 -11.05 8.83
C ALA A 240 -7.03 -12.13 8.16
N LEU A 241 -7.22 -12.05 6.83
CA LEU A 241 -7.95 -13.07 6.08
C LEU A 241 -7.25 -14.44 6.16
N VAL A 242 -5.92 -14.48 6.06
CA VAL A 242 -5.15 -15.72 6.24
C VAL A 242 -5.37 -16.28 7.64
N ALA A 243 -5.27 -15.47 8.69
CA ALA A 243 -5.47 -15.90 10.06
C ALA A 243 -6.89 -16.45 10.30
N ILE A 244 -7.92 -15.71 9.84
CA ILE A 244 -9.32 -16.11 9.99
C ILE A 244 -9.60 -17.45 9.26
N LEU A 245 -9.22 -17.53 7.98
CA LEU A 245 -9.43 -18.74 7.18
C LEU A 245 -8.70 -19.94 7.79
N SER A 246 -7.45 -19.75 8.17
CA SER A 246 -6.65 -20.79 8.82
C SER A 246 -7.25 -21.22 10.16
N GLY A 247 -7.78 -20.28 10.93
CA GLY A 247 -8.47 -20.56 12.19
C GLY A 247 -9.72 -21.43 12.01
N VAL A 248 -10.53 -21.11 10.99
CA VAL A 248 -11.72 -21.93 10.66
C VAL A 248 -11.31 -23.36 10.25
N LEU A 249 -10.32 -23.49 9.35
CA LEU A 249 -9.88 -24.80 8.86
C LEU A 249 -9.16 -25.61 9.94
N PHE A 250 -8.41 -24.97 10.81
CA PHE A 250 -7.81 -25.58 12.00
C PHE A 250 -8.90 -26.07 12.97
N GLY A 251 -9.89 -25.24 13.27
CA GLY A 251 -11.03 -25.62 14.13
C GLY A 251 -11.82 -26.80 13.60
N LEU A 252 -12.07 -26.86 12.29
CA LEU A 252 -12.68 -28.01 11.63
C LEU A 252 -11.83 -29.26 11.76
N GLY A 253 -10.51 -29.16 11.58
CA GLY A 253 -9.57 -30.26 11.78
C GLY A 253 -9.62 -30.79 13.22
N CYS A 254 -9.54 -29.91 14.22
CA CYS A 254 -9.66 -30.27 15.64
C CYS A 254 -11.01 -30.93 15.96
N TYR A 255 -12.11 -30.41 15.40
CA TYR A 255 -13.43 -30.99 15.58
C TYR A 255 -13.53 -32.41 15.04
N HIS A 256 -12.99 -32.68 13.86
CA HIS A 256 -12.96 -34.05 13.28
C HIS A 256 -12.06 -34.99 14.07
N LEU A 257 -10.91 -34.54 14.56
CA LEU A 257 -10.05 -35.29 15.44
C LEU A 257 -10.80 -35.67 16.72
N HIS A 258 -11.43 -34.72 17.38
CA HIS A 258 -12.19 -34.92 18.61
C HIS A 258 -13.35 -35.92 18.42
N ARG A 259 -14.14 -35.78 17.36
CA ARG A 259 -15.23 -36.71 17.04
C ARG A 259 -14.71 -38.14 16.81
N ARG A 260 -13.58 -38.29 16.16
CA ARG A 260 -12.94 -39.57 15.93
C ARG A 260 -12.50 -40.20 17.25
N ASP A 261 -11.88 -39.43 18.12
CA ASP A 261 -11.44 -39.93 19.44
C ASP A 261 -12.63 -40.40 20.26
N GLN A 262 -13.73 -39.66 20.29
CA GLN A 262 -14.97 -40.08 20.96
C GLN A 262 -15.48 -41.42 20.41
N ALA A 263 -15.47 -41.60 19.08
CA ALA A 263 -15.90 -42.85 18.48
C ALA A 263 -14.99 -44.01 18.87
N VAL A 264 -13.68 -43.82 18.93
CA VAL A 264 -12.72 -44.86 19.37
C VAL A 264 -12.92 -45.22 20.83
N TRP A 265 -13.15 -44.25 21.71
CA TRP A 265 -13.44 -44.47 23.12
C TRP A 265 -14.73 -45.28 23.31
N ALA A 266 -15.81 -44.89 22.60
CA ALA A 266 -17.07 -45.63 22.66
C ALA A 266 -16.96 -47.09 22.25
N VAL A 267 -16.16 -47.39 21.20
CA VAL A 267 -15.89 -48.78 20.79
C VAL A 267 -15.08 -49.55 21.84
N ARG A 268 -14.08 -48.93 22.46
CA ARG A 268 -13.29 -49.56 23.53
C ARG A 268 -14.12 -49.86 24.77
N GLU A 269 -14.99 -48.94 25.19
CA GLU A 269 -15.90 -49.18 26.31
C GLU A 269 -16.89 -50.29 26.04
N ALA A 270 -17.38 -50.43 24.81
CA ALA A 270 -18.27 -51.51 24.40
C ALA A 270 -17.56 -52.86 24.33
N ALA A 271 -16.27 -52.86 23.97
CA ALA A 271 -15.46 -54.12 23.90
C ALA A 271 -14.93 -54.59 25.27
N GLY A 272 -14.92 -53.72 26.29
CA GLY A 272 -14.48 -54.04 27.65
C GLY A 272 -15.60 -54.49 28.58
N LYS A 273 -16.84 -54.52 28.08
CA LYS A 273 -18.01 -55.15 28.70
C LYS A 273 -18.27 -56.51 28.10
#